data_134ae65e6a84f24765cb1f056b04e02e
#
_entry.id   134ae65e6a84f24765cb1f056b04e02e
#
_cell.length_a   1.000
_cell.length_b   1.000
_cell.length_c   1.000
_cell.angle_alpha   90.00
_cell.angle_beta   90.00
_cell.angle_gamma   90.00
#
_symmetry.space_group_name_H-M   'P 1'
#
loop_
_entity.id
_entity.type
_entity.pdbx_description
1 polymer ?
#
loop_
_entity_poly.entity_id
_entity_poly.type
_entity_poly.pdbx_seq_one_letter_code
_entity_poly.pdbx_strand_id
1 'polypeptide(L)'
;MVEHEQIRIEIKRKLNSYRDLCAEHRQLSEELARLEALMYSPSGPNLDGQPRGSGVSNPVERMSLKHIELERRYRAQLDRLAAGQVQIEDMIEGLEPTERRLARFRYIDGLGWEDVCDKINYSWRQTHRIHSALLDKLVAAEIERRNEKK
;
A
#
# COMPACT_ATOMS: atom_id res chain seq x y z
N MET A 1 -3.13 -28.44 13.38
CA MET A 1 -1.78 -28.03 12.87
C MET A 1 -1.82 -27.47 11.46
N VAL A 2 -2.42 -28.15 10.49
CA VAL A 2 -2.53 -27.67 9.10
C VAL A 2 -3.36 -26.36 9.02
N GLU A 3 -4.46 -26.28 9.73
CA GLU A 3 -5.33 -25.09 9.76
C GLU A 3 -4.61 -23.87 10.33
N HIS A 4 -3.82 -24.06 11.39
CA HIS A 4 -3.05 -22.97 12.03
C HIS A 4 -2.01 -22.36 11.08
N GLU A 5 -1.25 -23.20 10.37
CA GLU A 5 -0.26 -22.76 9.41
C GLU A 5 -0.93 -22.05 8.21
N GLN A 6 -2.06 -22.55 7.79
CA GLN A 6 -2.82 -21.97 6.70
C GLN A 6 -3.34 -20.56 7.04
N ILE A 7 -3.86 -20.39 8.25
CA ILE A 7 -4.29 -19.08 8.76
C ILE A 7 -3.11 -18.12 8.85
N ARG A 8 -1.94 -18.60 9.30
CA ARG A 8 -0.72 -17.77 9.37
C ARG A 8 -0.32 -17.25 7.98
N ILE A 9 -0.37 -18.10 6.97
CA ILE A 9 -0.09 -17.74 5.57
C ILE A 9 -1.11 -16.71 5.08
N GLU A 10 -2.38 -16.90 5.36
CA GLU A 10 -3.44 -15.95 4.99
C GLU A 10 -3.25 -14.58 5.62
N ILE A 11 -2.91 -14.53 6.90
CA ILE A 11 -2.63 -13.27 7.62
C ILE A 11 -1.42 -12.56 7.02
N LYS A 12 -0.32 -13.28 6.80
CA LYS A 12 0.86 -12.71 6.15
C LYS A 12 0.55 -12.16 4.76
N ARG A 13 -0.22 -12.92 3.98
CA ARG A 13 -0.64 -12.49 2.64
C ARG A 13 -1.45 -11.20 2.70
N LYS A 14 -2.39 -11.11 3.64
CA LYS A 14 -3.24 -9.93 3.83
C LYS A 14 -2.41 -8.69 4.21
N LEU A 15 -1.49 -8.84 5.16
CA LEU A 15 -0.60 -7.76 5.59
C LEU A 15 0.31 -7.29 4.45
N ASN A 16 0.93 -8.23 3.74
CA ASN A 16 1.82 -7.91 2.62
C ASN A 16 1.07 -7.33 1.42
N SER A 17 -0.14 -7.80 1.13
CA SER A 17 -0.98 -7.26 0.05
C SER A 17 -1.32 -5.80 0.29
N TYR A 18 -1.64 -5.42 1.51
CA TYR A 18 -1.87 -4.02 1.85
C TYR A 18 -0.60 -3.18 1.67
N ARG A 19 0.54 -3.68 2.14
CA ARG A 19 1.83 -3.02 1.98
C ARG A 19 2.18 -2.80 0.50
N ASP A 20 1.95 -3.81 -0.34
CA ASP A 20 2.18 -3.74 -1.79
C ASP A 20 1.23 -2.73 -2.44
N LEU A 21 -0.03 -2.71 -2.04
CA LEU A 21 -1.01 -1.74 -2.53
C LEU A 21 -0.60 -0.29 -2.18
N CYS A 22 -0.07 -0.07 -0.99
CA CYS A 22 0.48 1.24 -0.60
C CYS A 22 1.65 1.65 -1.50
N ALA A 23 2.55 0.71 -1.82
CA ALA A 23 3.69 0.97 -2.70
C ALA A 23 3.23 1.29 -4.14
N GLU A 24 2.29 0.52 -4.68
CA GLU A 24 1.70 0.76 -6.00
C GLU A 24 1.01 2.13 -6.07
N HIS A 25 0.27 2.49 -5.03
CA HIS A 25 -0.42 3.79 -4.96
C HIS A 25 0.57 4.95 -4.92
N ARG A 26 1.68 4.79 -4.22
CA ARG A 26 2.76 5.79 -4.21
C ARG A 26 3.34 5.99 -5.61
N GLN A 27 3.60 4.91 -6.35
CA GLN A 27 4.08 4.97 -7.73
C GLN A 27 3.07 5.68 -8.65
N LEU A 28 1.78 5.36 -8.53
CA LEU A 28 0.72 6.00 -9.30
C LEU A 28 0.60 7.50 -8.97
N SER A 29 0.72 7.85 -7.70
CA SER A 29 0.72 9.25 -7.25
C SER A 29 1.89 10.04 -7.85
N GLU A 30 3.07 9.44 -7.92
CA GLU A 30 4.26 10.05 -8.53
C GLU A 30 4.09 10.21 -10.04
N GLU A 31 3.52 9.20 -10.72
CA GLU A 31 3.25 9.26 -12.15
C GLU A 31 2.24 10.36 -12.48
N LEU A 32 1.16 10.45 -11.70
CA LEU A 32 0.14 11.50 -11.84
C LEU A 32 0.75 12.90 -11.64
N ALA A 33 1.59 13.07 -10.61
CA ALA A 33 2.27 14.33 -10.34
C ALA A 33 3.21 14.74 -11.49
N ARG A 34 3.94 13.80 -12.07
CA ARG A 34 4.80 14.06 -13.23
C ARG A 34 3.98 14.50 -14.45
N LEU A 35 2.87 13.85 -14.71
CA LEU A 35 1.99 14.20 -15.83
C LEU A 35 1.37 15.59 -15.62
N GLU A 36 0.90 15.89 -14.43
CA GLU A 36 0.36 17.21 -14.08
C GLU A 36 1.39 18.31 -14.23
N ALA A 37 2.63 18.07 -13.83
CA ALA A 37 3.73 19.01 -14.00
C ALA A 37 3.96 19.35 -15.49
N LEU A 38 3.85 18.36 -16.37
CA LEU A 38 3.96 18.57 -17.83
C LEU A 38 2.75 19.32 -18.39
N MET A 39 1.54 19.02 -17.92
CA MET A 39 0.31 19.66 -18.39
C MET A 39 0.21 21.13 -18.01
N TYR A 40 0.67 21.47 -16.80
CA TYR A 40 0.57 22.82 -16.24
C TYR A 40 1.89 23.59 -16.26
N SER A 41 2.90 23.08 -16.99
CA SER A 41 4.16 23.77 -17.18
C SER A 41 3.98 25.07 -17.96
N PRO A 42 4.63 26.20 -17.58
CA PRO A 42 4.54 27.45 -18.33
C PRO A 42 5.03 27.37 -19.77
N SER A 43 5.92 26.43 -20.09
CA SER A 43 6.41 26.17 -21.45
C SER A 43 5.44 25.32 -22.27
N GLY A 44 4.42 24.71 -21.67
CA GLY A 44 3.51 23.82 -22.33
C GLY A 44 4.20 22.61 -23.00
N PRO A 45 3.47 21.63 -23.51
CA PRO A 45 4.07 20.66 -24.42
C PRO A 45 4.53 21.42 -25.67
N ASN A 46 5.84 21.30 -26.02
CA ASN A 46 6.42 21.90 -27.22
C ASN A 46 5.68 21.37 -28.46
N LEU A 47 4.77 22.16 -28.97
CA LEU A 47 4.00 21.89 -30.21
C LEU A 47 4.67 22.50 -31.44
N ASP A 48 5.78 23.22 -31.26
CA ASP A 48 6.56 23.81 -32.34
C ASP A 48 7.23 22.71 -33.18
N GLY A 49 6.75 22.58 -34.39
CA GLY A 49 7.36 21.72 -35.41
C GLY A 49 6.65 20.44 -35.75
N GLN A 50 5.47 20.17 -35.19
CA GLN A 50 4.68 19.01 -35.65
C GLN A 50 3.74 19.41 -36.81
N PRO A 51 3.76 18.67 -37.93
CA PRO A 51 2.83 18.94 -39.00
C PRO A 51 1.39 18.72 -38.53
N ARG A 52 0.54 19.69 -38.70
CA ARG A 52 -0.91 19.60 -38.48
C ARG A 52 -1.50 18.65 -39.55
N GLY A 53 -1.23 17.34 -39.39
CA GLY A 53 -1.84 16.30 -40.21
C GLY A 53 -3.22 15.95 -39.67
N SER A 54 -4.21 15.99 -40.53
CA SER A 54 -5.54 15.46 -40.26
C SER A 54 -5.44 13.95 -39.94
N GLY A 55 -5.81 13.55 -38.73
CA GLY A 55 -5.93 12.14 -38.34
C GLY A 55 -5.00 11.64 -37.25
N VAL A 56 -4.06 12.48 -36.77
CA VAL A 56 -3.22 12.13 -35.61
C VAL A 56 -3.80 12.83 -34.38
N SER A 57 -4.08 12.07 -33.33
CA SER A 57 -4.56 12.62 -32.06
C SER A 57 -3.59 13.67 -31.52
N ASN A 58 -4.13 14.84 -31.17
CA ASN A 58 -3.39 15.94 -30.58
C ASN A 58 -2.64 15.46 -29.32
N PRO A 59 -1.33 15.74 -29.15
CA PRO A 59 -0.58 15.38 -27.94
C PRO A 59 -1.23 15.88 -26.66
N VAL A 60 -1.82 17.07 -26.67
CA VAL A 60 -2.56 17.63 -25.53
C VAL A 60 -3.79 16.79 -25.17
N GLU A 61 -4.54 16.35 -26.17
CA GLU A 61 -5.70 15.48 -25.99
C GLU A 61 -5.30 14.13 -25.40
N ARG A 62 -4.20 13.52 -25.89
CA ARG A 62 -3.67 12.25 -25.34
C ARG A 62 -3.23 12.41 -23.88
N MET A 63 -2.58 13.51 -23.53
CA MET A 63 -2.19 13.82 -22.16
C MET A 63 -3.41 13.98 -21.25
N SER A 64 -4.44 14.68 -21.72
CA SER A 64 -5.68 14.86 -20.97
C SER A 64 -6.42 13.56 -20.73
N LEU A 65 -6.50 12.68 -21.73
CA LEU A 65 -7.11 11.35 -21.59
C LEU A 65 -6.32 10.47 -20.63
N LYS A 66 -5.00 10.50 -20.70
CA LYS A 66 -4.11 9.79 -19.77
C LYS A 66 -4.30 10.30 -18.34
N HIS A 67 -4.40 11.60 -18.15
CA HIS A 67 -4.65 12.22 -16.85
C HIS A 67 -5.97 11.75 -16.23
N ILE A 68 -7.05 11.74 -17.00
CA ILE A 68 -8.35 11.24 -16.56
C ILE A 68 -8.27 9.78 -16.12
N GLU A 69 -7.58 8.94 -16.90
CA GLU A 69 -7.42 7.52 -16.57
C GLU A 69 -6.59 7.31 -15.30
N LEU A 70 -5.49 8.05 -15.13
CA LEU A 70 -4.64 7.97 -13.93
C LEU A 70 -5.38 8.47 -12.68
N GLU A 71 -6.17 9.56 -12.80
CA GLU A 71 -7.02 10.03 -11.70
C GLU A 71 -8.06 8.98 -11.30
N ARG A 72 -8.68 8.33 -12.27
CA ARG A 72 -9.65 7.28 -12.02
C ARG A 72 -9.03 6.12 -11.24
N ARG A 73 -7.84 5.67 -11.65
CA ARG A 73 -7.08 4.62 -10.96
C ARG A 73 -6.68 5.06 -9.55
N TYR A 74 -6.23 6.28 -9.41
CA TYR A 74 -5.85 6.86 -8.13
C TYR A 74 -7.00 6.82 -7.12
N ARG A 75 -8.18 7.27 -7.52
CA ARG A 75 -9.38 7.25 -6.67
C ARG A 75 -9.83 5.84 -6.31
N ALA A 76 -9.80 4.91 -7.26
CA ALA A 76 -10.13 3.51 -7.02
C ALA A 76 -9.16 2.85 -6.02
N GLN A 77 -7.87 3.18 -6.09
CA GLN A 77 -6.88 2.71 -5.13
C GLN A 77 -7.08 3.32 -3.75
N LEU A 78 -7.43 4.61 -3.65
CA LEU A 78 -7.73 5.26 -2.37
C LEU A 78 -8.84 4.54 -1.61
N ASP A 79 -9.91 4.15 -2.28
CA ASP A 79 -11.01 3.42 -1.67
C ASP A 79 -10.52 2.06 -1.13
N ARG A 80 -9.71 1.34 -1.90
CA ARG A 80 -9.12 0.06 -1.48
C ARG A 80 -8.15 0.23 -0.32
N LEU A 81 -7.33 1.27 -0.33
CA LEU A 81 -6.40 1.58 0.76
C LEU A 81 -7.15 1.91 2.05
N ALA A 82 -8.20 2.73 1.97
CA ALA A 82 -9.00 3.07 3.14
C ALA A 82 -9.62 1.82 3.77
N ALA A 83 -10.23 0.95 2.96
CA ALA A 83 -10.80 -0.30 3.43
C ALA A 83 -9.73 -1.24 4.00
N GLY A 84 -8.59 -1.36 3.34
CA GLY A 84 -7.47 -2.18 3.79
C GLY A 84 -6.87 -1.68 5.10
N GLN A 85 -6.71 -0.38 5.25
CA GLN A 85 -6.19 0.22 6.49
C GLN A 85 -7.09 -0.09 7.69
N VAL A 86 -8.41 0.07 7.52
CA VAL A 86 -9.37 -0.27 8.57
C VAL A 86 -9.22 -1.74 8.99
N GLN A 87 -9.09 -2.65 8.03
CA GLN A 87 -8.90 -4.07 8.33
C GLN A 87 -7.60 -4.34 9.12
N ILE A 88 -6.50 -3.71 8.73
CA ILE A 88 -5.22 -3.87 9.43
C ILE A 88 -5.29 -3.27 10.83
N GLU A 89 -5.86 -2.07 10.97
CA GLU A 89 -6.04 -1.42 12.28
C GLU A 89 -6.87 -2.29 13.23
N ASP A 90 -7.96 -2.86 12.75
CA ASP A 90 -8.79 -3.78 13.55
C ASP A 90 -8.02 -5.04 13.96
N MET A 91 -7.21 -5.59 13.07
CA MET A 91 -6.39 -6.76 13.37
C MET A 91 -5.37 -6.51 14.48
N ILE A 92 -4.72 -5.34 14.48
CA ILE A 92 -3.61 -5.04 15.40
C ILE A 92 -4.05 -4.36 16.69
N GLU A 93 -5.31 -3.99 16.83
CA GLU A 93 -5.82 -3.25 17.99
C GLU A 93 -5.57 -3.98 19.32
N GLY A 94 -5.72 -5.30 19.33
CA GLY A 94 -5.54 -6.14 20.52
C GLY A 94 -4.09 -6.50 20.85
N LEU A 95 -3.12 -6.02 20.09
CA LEU A 95 -1.70 -6.31 20.32
C LEU A 95 -1.10 -5.40 21.41
N GLU A 96 0.03 -5.85 21.99
CA GLU A 96 0.83 -5.02 22.88
C GLU A 96 1.34 -3.75 22.16
N PRO A 97 1.58 -2.64 22.87
CA PRO A 97 2.01 -1.38 22.23
C PRO A 97 3.22 -1.52 21.32
N THR A 98 4.25 -2.26 21.71
CA THR A 98 5.44 -2.47 20.88
C THR A 98 5.12 -3.27 19.63
N GLU A 99 4.30 -4.30 19.74
CA GLU A 99 3.84 -5.13 18.62
C GLU A 99 3.01 -4.31 17.63
N ARG A 100 2.08 -3.47 18.14
CA ARG A 100 1.30 -2.56 17.29
C ARG A 100 2.18 -1.58 16.53
N ARG A 101 3.16 -0.97 17.21
CA ARG A 101 4.10 -0.04 16.58
C ARG A 101 4.90 -0.72 15.48
N LEU A 102 5.41 -1.92 15.74
CA LEU A 102 6.12 -2.70 14.74
C LEU A 102 5.23 -2.96 13.53
N ALA A 103 4.02 -3.44 13.75
CA ALA A 103 3.06 -3.72 12.68
C ALA A 103 2.73 -2.47 11.86
N ARG A 104 2.52 -1.32 12.51
CA ARG A 104 2.27 -0.04 11.82
C ARG A 104 3.45 0.38 10.96
N PHE A 105 4.65 0.37 11.50
CA PHE A 105 5.84 0.76 10.74
C PHE A 105 6.08 -0.15 9.54
N ARG A 106 5.94 -1.45 9.73
CA ARG A 106 6.20 -2.43 8.67
C ARG A 106 5.11 -2.46 7.61
N TYR A 107 3.84 -2.50 8.01
CA TYR A 107 2.73 -2.81 7.10
C TYR A 107 1.89 -1.61 6.68
N ILE A 108 1.78 -0.58 7.50
CA ILE A 108 1.05 0.65 7.16
C ILE A 108 2.01 1.69 6.57
N ASP A 109 3.09 1.98 7.26
CA ASP A 109 4.09 2.96 6.79
C ASP A 109 5.02 2.37 5.71
N GLY A 110 5.05 1.06 5.55
CA GLY A 110 5.79 0.38 4.50
C GLY A 110 7.31 0.35 4.67
N LEU A 111 7.80 0.53 5.90
CA LEU A 111 9.23 0.58 6.17
C LEU A 111 9.93 -0.78 5.96
N GLY A 112 11.19 -0.72 5.52
CA GLY A 112 12.07 -1.87 5.52
C GLY A 112 12.39 -2.33 6.94
N TRP A 113 12.84 -3.57 7.09
CA TRP A 113 13.11 -4.14 8.41
C TRP A 113 14.18 -3.39 9.21
N GLU A 114 15.21 -2.86 8.53
CA GLU A 114 16.25 -2.05 9.19
C GLU A 114 15.65 -0.79 9.80
N ASP A 115 14.81 -0.09 9.05
CA ASP A 115 14.13 1.12 9.54
C ASP A 115 13.17 0.82 10.67
N VAL A 116 12.48 -0.32 10.60
CA VAL A 116 11.61 -0.76 11.71
C VAL A 116 12.42 -0.98 12.98
N CYS A 117 13.57 -1.66 12.89
CA CYS A 117 14.47 -1.87 14.03
C CYS A 117 14.87 -0.54 14.67
N ASP A 118 15.26 0.44 13.86
CA ASP A 118 15.67 1.76 14.33
C ASP A 118 14.50 2.49 15.01
N LYS A 119 13.32 2.42 14.44
CA LYS A 119 12.12 3.10 14.96
C LYS A 119 11.64 2.55 16.29
N ILE A 120 11.72 1.24 16.50
CA ILE A 120 11.29 0.61 17.76
C ILE A 120 12.43 0.45 18.77
N ASN A 121 13.65 0.74 18.37
CA ASN A 121 14.85 0.68 19.21
C ASN A 121 15.20 -0.75 19.69
N TYR A 122 15.04 -1.73 18.82
CA TYR A 122 15.40 -3.12 19.08
C TYR A 122 16.39 -3.63 18.04
N SER A 123 17.17 -4.64 18.43
CA SER A 123 18.05 -5.34 17.49
C SER A 123 17.24 -6.08 16.42
N TRP A 124 17.88 -6.43 15.31
CA TRP A 124 17.29 -7.25 14.25
C TRP A 124 16.66 -8.53 14.80
N ARG A 125 17.41 -9.25 15.63
CA ARG A 125 16.96 -10.52 16.22
C ARG A 125 15.73 -10.34 17.10
N GLN A 126 15.73 -9.32 17.96
CA GLN A 126 14.59 -9.01 18.83
C GLN A 126 13.37 -8.56 18.03
N THR A 127 13.57 -7.73 17.02
CA THR A 127 12.50 -7.25 16.12
C THR A 127 11.80 -8.41 15.44
N HIS A 128 12.55 -9.36 14.89
CA HIS A 128 11.97 -10.55 14.23
C HIS A 128 11.28 -11.49 15.22
N ARG A 129 11.76 -11.55 16.44
CA ARG A 129 11.10 -12.30 17.52
C ARG A 129 9.74 -11.67 17.88
N ILE A 130 9.71 -10.36 18.03
CA ILE A 130 8.45 -9.61 18.28
C ILE A 130 7.48 -9.81 17.12
N HIS A 131 7.97 -9.74 15.90
CA HIS A 131 7.16 -9.97 14.70
C HIS A 131 6.56 -11.38 14.66
N SER A 132 7.35 -12.40 14.98
CA SER A 132 6.84 -13.77 15.06
C SER A 132 5.76 -13.91 16.14
N ALA A 133 5.97 -13.31 17.31
CA ALA A 133 5.01 -13.33 18.41
C ALA A 133 3.70 -12.63 18.03
N LEU A 134 3.76 -11.47 17.37
CA LEU A 134 2.54 -10.78 16.94
C LEU A 134 1.76 -11.58 15.91
N LEU A 135 2.43 -12.27 15.00
CA LEU A 135 1.77 -13.15 14.04
C LEU A 135 1.05 -14.31 14.74
N ASP A 136 1.67 -14.91 15.75
CA ASP A 136 1.04 -15.97 16.55
C ASP A 136 -0.23 -15.47 17.25
N LYS A 137 -0.21 -14.26 17.79
CA LYS A 137 -1.39 -13.63 18.42
C LYS A 137 -2.50 -13.35 17.40
N LEU A 138 -2.15 -12.87 16.22
CA LEU A 138 -3.12 -12.64 15.14
C LEU A 138 -3.77 -13.94 14.67
N VAL A 139 -3.00 -15.02 14.58
CA VAL A 139 -3.52 -16.35 14.25
C VAL A 139 -4.50 -16.82 15.32
N ALA A 140 -4.13 -16.72 16.59
CA ALA A 140 -5.00 -17.10 17.70
C ALA A 140 -6.34 -16.35 17.68
N ALA A 141 -6.28 -15.04 17.48
CA ALA A 141 -7.47 -14.19 17.39
C ALA A 141 -8.36 -14.58 16.19
N GLU A 142 -7.78 -14.91 15.07
CA GLU A 142 -8.54 -15.34 13.88
C GLU A 142 -9.20 -16.70 14.09
N ILE A 143 -8.55 -17.62 14.75
CA ILE A 143 -9.12 -18.92 15.11
C ILE A 143 -10.35 -18.74 16.02
N GLU A 144 -10.22 -17.91 17.06
CA GLU A 144 -11.33 -17.59 17.96
C GLU A 144 -12.51 -17.01 17.19
N ARG A 145 -12.25 -16.02 16.34
CA ARG A 145 -13.28 -15.38 15.50
C ARG A 145 -14.00 -16.37 14.59
N ARG A 146 -13.28 -17.34 14.03
CA ARG A 146 -13.86 -18.40 13.18
C ARG A 146 -14.72 -19.38 13.98
N ASN A 147 -14.32 -19.66 15.21
CA ASN A 147 -15.06 -20.56 16.10
C ASN A 147 -16.37 -19.92 16.59
N GLU A 148 -16.38 -18.62 16.87
CA GLU A 148 -17.58 -17.87 17.26
C GLU A 148 -18.67 -17.81 16.17
N LYS A 149 -18.28 -17.95 14.91
CA LYS A 149 -19.19 -17.92 13.76
C LYS A 149 -19.78 -19.28 13.39
N LYS A 150 -19.33 -20.35 14.04
CA LYS A 150 -19.85 -21.71 13.83
C LYS A 150 -20.98 -22.03 14.81
#